data_74c2942c4a751efc1b31f3b9246e41b0
#
_entry.id   74c2942c4a751efc1b31f3b9246e41b0
#
_cell.length_a   1.000
_cell.length_b   1.000
_cell.length_c   1.000
_cell.angle_alpha   90.00
_cell.angle_beta   90.00
_cell.angle_gamma   90.00
#
_symmetry.space_group_name_H-M   'P 1'
#
loop_
_entity.id
_entity.type
_entity.pdbx_description
1 polymer ?
#
loop_
_entity_poly.entity_id
_entity_poly.type
_entity_poly.pdbx_seq_one_letter_code
_entity_poly.pdbx_strand_id
1 'polypeptide(L)'
;KVIDEVVWVVGDEAILKSDVEGERLNAQYEGRKFDGDPYCIIPEELAVQKLFMHQAELDSVIVSEQEVLGELERRTNWLIDQIGSKEKMEEYYNKTYTQIREMLRENIRSGMTVQKMQQKIMGDIRIVPADVRRYFSGLPQDSIPYVPTQVEVQIVTLEPKIPQEEIDRVKKALRDYTEQVTEGKIAFSTLA
;
A
#
# COMPACT_ATOMS: atom_id res chain seq x y z
N LYS A 1 -40.65 -14.70 -13.40
CA LYS A 1 -39.23 -14.99 -13.15
C LYS A 1 -38.66 -13.75 -12.43
N VAL A 2 -38.30 -13.88 -11.14
CA VAL A 2 -37.67 -12.80 -10.39
C VAL A 2 -36.29 -12.60 -11.01
N ILE A 3 -35.98 -11.36 -11.44
CA ILE A 3 -34.72 -11.04 -12.07
C ILE A 3 -33.68 -10.68 -11.00
N ASP A 4 -34.15 -9.95 -9.96
CA ASP A 4 -33.35 -9.59 -8.77
C ASP A 4 -34.29 -9.32 -7.59
N GLU A 5 -33.76 -9.18 -6.39
CA GLU A 5 -34.56 -9.00 -5.17
C GLU A 5 -34.00 -7.79 -4.40
N VAL A 6 -34.87 -6.89 -3.98
CA VAL A 6 -34.50 -5.76 -3.13
C VAL A 6 -34.35 -6.26 -1.70
N VAL A 7 -33.13 -6.12 -1.14
CA VAL A 7 -32.80 -6.53 0.23
C VAL A 7 -33.07 -5.38 1.21
N TRP A 8 -32.60 -4.19 0.87
CA TRP A 8 -32.77 -2.96 1.65
C TRP A 8 -33.07 -1.77 0.76
N VAL A 9 -33.59 -0.70 1.38
CA VAL A 9 -33.77 0.61 0.74
C VAL A 9 -33.20 1.67 1.68
N VAL A 10 -32.36 2.54 1.15
CA VAL A 10 -31.72 3.63 1.86
C VAL A 10 -32.05 4.95 1.13
N GLY A 11 -32.97 5.74 1.70
CA GLY A 11 -33.53 6.88 0.97
C GLY A 11 -34.27 6.41 -0.29
N ASP A 12 -33.84 6.92 -1.44
CA ASP A 12 -34.39 6.57 -2.76
C ASP A 12 -33.59 5.46 -3.47
N GLU A 13 -32.56 4.92 -2.83
CA GLU A 13 -31.69 3.90 -3.40
C GLU A 13 -31.95 2.51 -2.85
N ALA A 14 -32.14 1.52 -3.74
CA ALA A 14 -32.25 0.12 -3.38
C ALA A 14 -30.88 -0.54 -3.27
N ILE A 15 -30.78 -1.51 -2.37
CA ILE A 15 -29.69 -2.49 -2.30
C ILE A 15 -30.26 -3.81 -2.79
N LEU A 16 -29.69 -4.35 -3.83
CA LEU A 16 -30.13 -5.56 -4.48
C LEU A 16 -29.38 -6.78 -3.94
N LYS A 17 -30.00 -7.93 -4.07
CA LYS A 17 -29.37 -9.20 -3.72
C LYS A 17 -28.12 -9.48 -4.55
N SER A 18 -28.12 -9.07 -5.82
CA SER A 18 -26.95 -9.14 -6.69
C SER A 18 -25.79 -8.29 -6.19
N ASP A 19 -26.05 -7.12 -5.56
CA ASP A 19 -25.02 -6.26 -4.98
C ASP A 19 -24.36 -6.98 -3.78
N VAL A 20 -25.20 -7.58 -2.92
CA VAL A 20 -24.73 -8.34 -1.74
C VAL A 20 -23.89 -9.54 -2.17
N GLU A 21 -24.33 -10.29 -3.19
CA GLU A 21 -23.55 -11.43 -3.71
C GLU A 21 -22.26 -10.99 -4.37
N GLY A 22 -22.25 -9.87 -5.09
CA GLY A 22 -21.05 -9.30 -5.69
C GLY A 22 -19.99 -8.97 -4.63
N GLU A 23 -20.39 -8.27 -3.56
CA GLU A 23 -19.49 -7.93 -2.44
C GLU A 23 -19.03 -9.17 -1.67
N ARG A 24 -19.90 -10.18 -1.48
CA ARG A 24 -19.52 -11.44 -0.85
C ARG A 24 -18.44 -12.18 -1.65
N LEU A 25 -18.57 -12.22 -2.97
CA LEU A 25 -17.59 -12.84 -3.85
C LEU A 25 -16.27 -12.05 -3.84
N ASN A 26 -16.32 -10.72 -3.90
CA ASN A 26 -15.13 -9.87 -3.80
C ASN A 26 -14.40 -10.11 -2.48
N ALA A 27 -15.11 -10.11 -1.36
CA ALA A 27 -14.54 -10.40 -0.04
C ALA A 27 -13.88 -11.78 0.03
N GLN A 28 -14.49 -12.78 -0.60
CA GLN A 28 -13.92 -14.13 -0.69
C GLN A 28 -12.61 -14.14 -1.49
N TYR A 29 -12.54 -13.43 -2.61
CA TYR A 29 -11.31 -13.28 -3.41
C TYR A 29 -10.19 -12.58 -2.65
N GLU A 30 -10.54 -11.56 -1.87
CA GLU A 30 -9.59 -10.81 -1.04
C GLU A 30 -9.18 -11.56 0.24
N GLY A 31 -9.78 -12.72 0.51
CA GLY A 31 -9.54 -13.48 1.74
C GLY A 31 -10.07 -12.82 3.01
N ARG A 32 -11.01 -11.87 2.87
CA ARG A 32 -11.66 -11.16 3.97
C ARG A 32 -12.55 -12.13 4.75
N LYS A 33 -12.41 -12.14 6.06
CA LYS A 33 -13.26 -12.91 6.98
C LYS A 33 -14.29 -11.98 7.61
N PHE A 34 -15.51 -12.44 7.69
CA PHE A 34 -16.61 -11.75 8.40
C PHE A 34 -16.73 -12.30 9.81
N ASP A 35 -16.98 -11.41 10.77
CA ASP A 35 -17.32 -11.79 12.15
C ASP A 35 -18.83 -11.89 12.29
N GLY A 36 -19.42 -12.88 11.60
CA GLY A 36 -20.84 -13.15 11.53
C GLY A 36 -21.32 -13.54 10.14
N ASP A 37 -22.67 -13.52 9.95
CA ASP A 37 -23.28 -13.85 8.67
C ASP A 37 -23.03 -12.74 7.63
N PRO A 38 -22.35 -13.04 6.51
CA PRO A 38 -22.13 -12.07 5.43
C PRO A 38 -23.42 -11.44 4.89
N TYR A 39 -24.52 -12.17 4.88
CA TYR A 39 -25.83 -11.67 4.41
C TYR A 39 -26.48 -10.66 5.35
N CYS A 40 -25.99 -10.54 6.59
CA CYS A 40 -26.36 -9.46 7.50
C CYS A 40 -25.36 -8.29 7.43
N ILE A 41 -24.07 -8.61 7.39
CA ILE A 41 -23.01 -7.61 7.46
C ILE A 41 -22.91 -6.79 6.18
N ILE A 42 -22.91 -7.45 5.01
CA ILE A 42 -22.71 -6.77 3.72
C ILE A 42 -23.84 -5.77 3.42
N PRO A 43 -25.13 -6.09 3.60
CA PRO A 43 -26.19 -5.09 3.41
C PRO A 43 -26.05 -3.87 4.31
N GLU A 44 -25.60 -4.04 5.57
CA GLU A 44 -25.34 -2.94 6.48
C GLU A 44 -24.17 -2.06 5.99
N GLU A 45 -23.09 -2.67 5.54
CA GLU A 45 -21.93 -1.94 4.96
C GLU A 45 -22.34 -1.15 3.72
N LEU A 46 -23.13 -1.75 2.83
CA LEU A 46 -23.65 -1.09 1.62
C LEU A 46 -24.59 0.07 2.00
N ALA A 47 -25.43 -0.11 3.02
CA ALA A 47 -26.30 0.96 3.50
C ALA A 47 -25.50 2.14 4.06
N VAL A 48 -24.46 1.86 4.87
CA VAL A 48 -23.55 2.90 5.39
C VAL A 48 -22.85 3.63 4.26
N GLN A 49 -22.41 2.92 3.22
CA GLN A 49 -21.79 3.53 2.05
C GLN A 49 -22.76 4.49 1.34
N LYS A 50 -24.02 4.09 1.14
CA LYS A 50 -25.06 4.94 0.54
C LYS A 50 -25.35 6.19 1.39
N LEU A 51 -25.37 6.05 2.73
CA LEU A 51 -25.53 7.20 3.63
C LEU A 51 -24.37 8.19 3.50
N PHE A 52 -23.13 7.71 3.39
CA PHE A 52 -21.99 8.59 3.15
C PHE A 52 -22.08 9.30 1.79
N MET A 53 -22.53 8.62 0.74
CA MET A 53 -22.72 9.23 -0.56
C MET A 53 -23.78 10.31 -0.52
N HIS A 54 -24.93 10.05 0.09
CA HIS A 54 -25.99 11.04 0.27
C HIS A 54 -25.49 12.27 1.08
N GLN A 55 -24.78 12.04 2.19
CA GLN A 55 -24.20 13.12 2.96
C GLN A 55 -23.17 13.91 2.17
N ALA A 56 -22.40 13.26 1.32
CA ALA A 56 -21.43 13.92 0.45
C ALA A 56 -22.10 14.88 -0.55
N GLU A 57 -23.27 14.52 -1.05
CA GLU A 57 -24.10 15.40 -1.91
C GLU A 57 -24.57 16.64 -1.13
N LEU A 58 -25.14 16.45 0.07
CA LEU A 58 -25.60 17.53 0.93
C LEU A 58 -24.47 18.49 1.30
N ASP A 59 -23.30 17.93 1.56
CA ASP A 59 -22.11 18.66 1.96
C ASP A 59 -21.27 19.20 0.79
N SER A 60 -21.73 19.02 -0.45
CA SER A 60 -21.05 19.41 -1.69
C SER A 60 -19.60 18.88 -1.76
N VAL A 61 -19.38 17.63 -1.34
CA VAL A 61 -18.09 16.98 -1.45
C VAL A 61 -17.89 16.52 -2.89
N ILE A 62 -16.94 17.12 -3.59
CA ILE A 62 -16.69 16.86 -5.01
C ILE A 62 -15.39 16.08 -5.18
N VAL A 63 -15.44 15.02 -5.95
CA VAL A 63 -14.28 14.31 -6.49
C VAL A 63 -14.05 14.81 -7.92
N SER A 64 -12.88 15.34 -8.20
CA SER A 64 -12.58 15.88 -9.52
C SER A 64 -12.39 14.74 -10.54
N GLU A 65 -12.73 15.02 -11.79
CA GLU A 65 -12.53 14.05 -12.88
C GLU A 65 -11.06 13.63 -13.03
N GLN A 66 -10.14 14.55 -12.80
CA GLN A 66 -8.71 14.28 -12.87
C GLN A 66 -8.26 13.26 -11.79
N GLU A 67 -8.79 13.36 -10.58
CA GLU A 67 -8.53 12.38 -9.52
C GLU A 67 -9.06 10.99 -9.89
N VAL A 68 -10.29 10.93 -10.43
CA VAL A 68 -10.91 9.67 -10.86
C VAL A 68 -10.11 9.03 -11.99
N LEU A 69 -9.71 9.79 -13.00
CA LEU A 69 -8.92 9.29 -14.12
C LEU A 69 -7.55 8.77 -13.68
N GLY A 70 -6.87 9.48 -12.79
CA GLY A 70 -5.58 9.04 -12.24
C GLY A 70 -5.69 7.71 -11.49
N GLU A 71 -6.74 7.55 -10.68
CA GLU A 71 -7.01 6.29 -9.98
C GLU A 71 -7.39 5.16 -10.94
N LEU A 72 -8.21 5.47 -11.94
CA LEU A 72 -8.63 4.54 -12.96
C LEU A 72 -7.45 3.97 -13.74
N GLU A 73 -6.51 4.81 -14.15
CA GLU A 73 -5.30 4.36 -14.86
C GLU A 73 -4.45 3.44 -13.95
N ARG A 74 -4.25 3.83 -12.71
CA ARG A 74 -3.49 3.04 -11.74
C ARG A 74 -4.14 1.68 -11.50
N ARG A 75 -5.46 1.65 -11.29
CA ARG A 75 -6.22 0.42 -11.04
C ARG A 75 -6.27 -0.47 -12.27
N THR A 76 -6.44 0.10 -13.45
CA THR A 76 -6.48 -0.63 -14.72
C THR A 76 -5.13 -1.28 -15.02
N ASN A 77 -4.02 -0.55 -14.86
CA ASN A 77 -2.68 -1.08 -15.06
C ASN A 77 -2.37 -2.21 -14.09
N TRP A 78 -2.72 -2.04 -12.80
CA TRP A 78 -2.57 -3.09 -11.81
C TRP A 78 -3.36 -4.37 -12.19
N LEU A 79 -4.60 -4.23 -12.64
CA LEU A 79 -5.40 -5.38 -13.10
C LEU A 79 -4.78 -6.08 -14.30
N ILE A 80 -4.27 -5.32 -15.27
CA ILE A 80 -3.57 -5.88 -16.45
C ILE A 80 -2.33 -6.66 -16.01
N ASP A 81 -1.54 -6.12 -15.08
CA ASP A 81 -0.35 -6.78 -14.55
C ASP A 81 -0.69 -8.08 -13.81
N GLN A 82 -1.79 -8.10 -13.03
CA GLN A 82 -2.25 -9.30 -12.31
C GLN A 82 -2.81 -10.38 -13.23
N ILE A 83 -3.60 -10.00 -14.24
CA ILE A 83 -4.24 -10.92 -15.17
C ILE A 83 -3.30 -11.31 -16.32
N GLY A 84 -2.31 -10.47 -16.61
CA GLY A 84 -1.23 -10.70 -17.56
C GLY A 84 -1.39 -10.03 -18.91
N SER A 85 -2.60 -9.65 -19.36
CA SER A 85 -2.81 -8.82 -20.54
C SER A 85 -4.21 -8.21 -20.59
N LYS A 86 -4.37 -7.21 -21.48
CA LYS A 86 -5.66 -6.56 -21.73
C LYS A 86 -6.69 -7.54 -22.30
N GLU A 87 -6.29 -8.39 -23.23
CA GLU A 87 -7.15 -9.39 -23.86
C GLU A 87 -7.68 -10.40 -22.85
N LYS A 88 -6.81 -10.89 -21.96
CA LYS A 88 -7.22 -11.78 -20.86
C LYS A 88 -8.16 -11.09 -19.89
N MET A 89 -7.99 -9.79 -19.64
CA MET A 89 -8.91 -9.01 -18.79
C MET A 89 -10.28 -8.88 -19.47
N GLU A 90 -10.34 -8.63 -20.79
CA GLU A 90 -11.60 -8.62 -21.55
C GLU A 90 -12.31 -9.98 -21.51
N GLU A 91 -11.58 -11.06 -21.64
CA GLU A 91 -12.10 -12.43 -21.53
C GLU A 91 -12.62 -12.72 -20.12
N TYR A 92 -11.85 -12.38 -19.08
CA TYR A 92 -12.22 -12.59 -17.67
C TYR A 92 -13.52 -11.87 -17.29
N TYR A 93 -13.65 -10.61 -17.68
CA TYR A 93 -14.85 -9.81 -17.39
C TYR A 93 -15.97 -10.01 -18.41
N ASN A 94 -15.71 -10.71 -19.50
CA ASN A 94 -16.63 -10.85 -20.65
C ASN A 94 -17.17 -9.48 -21.12
N LYS A 95 -16.30 -8.49 -21.19
CA LYS A 95 -16.58 -7.09 -21.56
C LYS A 95 -15.40 -6.51 -22.32
N THR A 96 -15.68 -5.49 -23.16
CA THR A 96 -14.60 -4.74 -23.80
C THR A 96 -13.85 -3.90 -22.76
N TYR A 97 -12.59 -3.59 -23.04
CA TYR A 97 -11.75 -2.74 -22.23
C TYR A 97 -12.42 -1.41 -21.85
N THR A 98 -13.12 -0.79 -22.81
CA THR A 98 -13.85 0.45 -22.56
C THR A 98 -14.99 0.26 -21.56
N GLN A 99 -15.73 -0.83 -21.67
CA GLN A 99 -16.82 -1.15 -20.73
C GLN A 99 -16.29 -1.46 -19.32
N ILE A 100 -15.15 -2.15 -19.23
CA ILE A 100 -14.48 -2.41 -17.95
C ILE A 100 -14.03 -1.09 -17.31
N ARG A 101 -13.41 -0.20 -18.09
CA ARG A 101 -12.97 1.12 -17.60
C ARG A 101 -14.15 1.96 -17.11
N GLU A 102 -15.27 1.96 -17.81
CA GLU A 102 -16.44 2.72 -17.41
C GLU A 102 -17.05 2.17 -16.09
N MET A 103 -17.16 0.85 -15.98
CA MET A 103 -17.57 0.19 -14.73
C MET A 103 -16.65 0.54 -13.56
N LEU A 104 -15.34 0.45 -13.76
CA LEU A 104 -14.34 0.79 -12.73
C LEU A 104 -14.38 2.28 -12.38
N ARG A 105 -14.63 3.16 -13.36
CA ARG A 105 -14.69 4.61 -13.15
C ARG A 105 -15.81 4.99 -12.18
N GLU A 106 -17.01 4.44 -12.35
CA GLU A 106 -18.12 4.69 -11.44
C GLU A 106 -17.86 4.17 -10.03
N ASN A 107 -17.31 2.96 -9.91
CA ASN A 107 -16.93 2.39 -8.62
C ASN A 107 -15.85 3.21 -7.91
N ILE A 108 -14.84 3.66 -8.65
CA ILE A 108 -13.76 4.51 -8.14
C ILE A 108 -14.33 5.86 -7.67
N ARG A 109 -15.19 6.49 -8.47
CA ARG A 109 -15.82 7.77 -8.11
C ARG A 109 -16.59 7.63 -6.79
N SER A 110 -17.43 6.62 -6.67
CA SER A 110 -18.21 6.35 -5.47
C SER A 110 -17.31 6.10 -4.26
N GLY A 111 -16.33 5.24 -4.39
CA GLY A 111 -15.37 4.94 -3.31
C GLY A 111 -14.59 6.17 -2.85
N MET A 112 -14.10 7.00 -3.78
CA MET A 112 -13.41 8.24 -3.47
C MET A 112 -14.33 9.28 -2.80
N THR A 113 -15.59 9.34 -3.20
CA THR A 113 -16.58 10.24 -2.58
C THR A 113 -16.82 9.84 -1.13
N VAL A 114 -17.04 8.56 -0.86
CA VAL A 114 -17.19 8.02 0.50
C VAL A 114 -15.94 8.33 1.33
N GLN A 115 -14.76 8.07 0.79
CA GLN A 115 -13.49 8.33 1.48
C GLN A 115 -13.29 9.82 1.82
N LYS A 116 -13.57 10.73 0.87
CA LYS A 116 -13.51 12.18 1.11
C LYS A 116 -14.51 12.62 2.18
N MET A 117 -15.72 12.05 2.17
CA MET A 117 -16.72 12.37 3.19
C MET A 117 -16.30 11.88 4.56
N GLN A 118 -15.78 10.66 4.67
CA GLN A 118 -15.21 10.15 5.91
C GLN A 118 -14.07 11.03 6.43
N GLN A 119 -13.15 11.44 5.55
CA GLN A 119 -12.07 12.36 5.92
C GLN A 119 -12.59 13.71 6.40
N LYS A 120 -13.64 14.24 5.77
CA LYS A 120 -14.27 15.50 6.18
C LYS A 120 -14.86 15.39 7.60
N ILE A 121 -15.55 14.29 7.91
CA ILE A 121 -16.11 14.04 9.25
C ILE A 121 -15.00 13.86 10.29
N MET A 122 -13.93 13.13 9.95
CA MET A 122 -12.83 12.83 10.87
C MET A 122 -11.77 13.93 10.95
N GLY A 123 -11.74 14.86 9.99
CA GLY A 123 -10.69 15.87 9.86
C GLY A 123 -10.54 16.81 11.04
N ASP A 124 -11.62 17.00 11.82
CA ASP A 124 -11.62 17.82 13.03
C ASP A 124 -11.24 17.05 14.31
N ILE A 125 -11.06 15.72 14.21
CA ILE A 125 -10.66 14.89 15.34
C ILE A 125 -9.16 15.07 15.58
N ARG A 126 -8.81 15.78 16.65
CA ARG A 126 -7.42 15.95 17.09
C ARG A 126 -7.17 15.11 18.33
N ILE A 127 -6.34 14.10 18.20
CA ILE A 127 -5.91 13.27 19.31
C ILE A 127 -4.72 13.95 20.00
N VAL A 128 -4.87 14.29 21.28
CA VAL A 128 -3.78 14.85 22.07
C VAL A 128 -3.17 13.77 22.98
N PRO A 129 -1.92 13.94 23.45
CA PRO A 129 -1.26 12.96 24.33
C PRO A 129 -2.05 12.61 25.60
N ALA A 130 -2.93 13.52 26.06
CA ALA A 130 -3.82 13.27 27.20
C ALA A 130 -4.90 12.21 26.87
N ASP A 131 -5.43 12.23 25.64
CA ASP A 131 -6.44 11.26 25.21
C ASP A 131 -5.84 9.87 25.10
N VAL A 132 -4.62 9.79 24.56
CA VAL A 132 -3.85 8.51 24.51
C VAL A 132 -3.64 7.96 25.90
N ARG A 133 -3.17 8.79 26.86
CA ARG A 133 -3.00 8.35 28.26
C ARG A 133 -4.29 7.90 28.88
N ARG A 134 -5.39 8.63 28.65
CA ARG A 134 -6.72 8.28 29.18
C ARG A 134 -7.20 6.94 28.62
N TYR A 135 -7.01 6.71 27.32
CA TYR A 135 -7.35 5.45 26.68
C TYR A 135 -6.58 4.27 27.32
N PHE A 136 -5.24 4.37 27.41
CA PHE A 136 -4.43 3.31 28.00
C PHE A 136 -4.70 3.09 29.48
N SER A 137 -5.02 4.13 30.26
CA SER A 137 -5.38 3.98 31.66
C SER A 137 -6.74 3.30 31.89
N GLY A 138 -7.60 3.29 30.89
CA GLY A 138 -8.89 2.61 30.91
C GLY A 138 -8.84 1.16 30.47
N LEU A 139 -7.73 0.71 29.88
CA LEU A 139 -7.60 -0.68 29.43
C LEU A 139 -7.29 -1.62 30.62
N PRO A 140 -7.87 -2.83 30.64
CA PRO A 140 -7.42 -3.89 31.54
C PRO A 140 -5.93 -4.19 31.30
N GLN A 141 -5.21 -4.55 32.37
CA GLN A 141 -3.76 -4.73 32.32
C GLN A 141 -3.31 -5.88 31.41
N ASP A 142 -4.14 -6.87 31.21
CA ASP A 142 -3.95 -8.01 30.28
C ASP A 142 -4.20 -7.64 28.82
N SER A 143 -4.89 -6.54 28.56
CA SER A 143 -5.17 -6.03 27.21
C SER A 143 -4.14 -5.00 26.72
N ILE A 144 -3.18 -4.60 27.57
CA ILE A 144 -2.11 -3.69 27.19
C ILE A 144 -1.03 -4.47 26.45
N PRO A 145 -0.74 -4.16 25.17
CA PRO A 145 0.28 -4.87 24.42
C PRO A 145 1.66 -4.69 25.06
N TYR A 146 2.36 -5.79 25.29
CA TYR A 146 3.73 -5.75 25.75
C TYR A 146 4.65 -5.33 24.59
N VAL A 147 5.31 -4.20 24.73
CA VAL A 147 6.32 -3.73 23.79
C VAL A 147 7.70 -4.07 24.37
N PRO A 148 8.43 -5.05 23.80
CA PRO A 148 9.77 -5.38 24.28
C PRO A 148 10.72 -4.20 24.07
N THR A 149 11.77 -4.13 24.88
CA THR A 149 12.84 -3.15 24.70
C THR A 149 13.47 -3.32 23.33
N GLN A 150 13.48 -2.25 22.55
CA GLN A 150 14.16 -2.20 21.26
C GLN A 150 15.41 -1.35 21.41
N VAL A 151 16.48 -1.79 20.76
CA VAL A 151 17.73 -1.03 20.67
C VAL A 151 18.04 -0.77 19.19
N GLU A 152 18.41 0.45 18.89
CA GLU A 152 18.94 0.81 17.58
C GLU A 152 20.46 0.74 17.65
N VAL A 153 21.06 -0.07 16.79
CA VAL A 153 22.52 -0.21 16.71
C VAL A 153 22.97 0.45 15.42
N GLN A 154 23.79 1.47 15.56
CA GLN A 154 24.45 2.13 14.43
C GLN A 154 25.92 1.69 14.39
N ILE A 155 26.36 1.20 13.25
CA ILE A 155 27.74 0.80 13.01
C ILE A 155 28.38 1.86 12.13
N VAL A 156 29.41 2.51 12.64
CA VAL A 156 30.25 3.43 11.87
C VAL A 156 31.50 2.67 11.45
N THR A 157 31.62 2.40 10.16
CA THR A 157 32.80 1.76 9.58
C THR A 157 33.70 2.85 9.01
N LEU A 158 34.90 2.95 9.53
CA LEU A 158 35.95 3.82 9.03
C LEU A 158 37.02 2.98 8.33
N GLU A 159 37.11 3.13 7.03
CA GLU A 159 38.21 2.54 6.26
C GLU A 159 39.40 3.50 6.34
N PRO A 160 40.57 3.05 6.89
CA PRO A 160 41.77 3.88 6.92
C PRO A 160 42.24 4.14 5.49
N LYS A 161 42.34 5.40 5.12
CA LYS A 161 42.95 5.79 3.84
C LYS A 161 44.48 5.68 3.97
N ILE A 162 45.10 4.88 3.12
CA ILE A 162 46.54 4.81 3.02
C ILE A 162 47.04 6.15 2.45
N PRO A 163 47.90 6.89 3.15
CA PRO A 163 48.46 8.13 2.62
C PRO A 163 49.22 7.90 1.32
N GLN A 164 49.13 8.83 0.39
CA GLN A 164 49.81 8.73 -0.90
C GLN A 164 51.33 8.59 -0.73
N GLU A 165 51.92 9.25 0.28
CA GLU A 165 53.32 9.16 0.64
C GLU A 165 53.77 7.73 0.95
N GLU A 166 52.94 6.95 1.63
CA GLU A 166 53.25 5.56 1.96
C GLU A 166 53.17 4.66 0.73
N ILE A 167 52.19 4.91 -0.17
CA ILE A 167 52.08 4.23 -1.47
C ILE A 167 53.38 4.52 -2.29
N ASP A 168 53.82 5.75 -2.32
CA ASP A 168 55.00 6.16 -3.10
C ASP A 168 56.28 5.62 -2.48
N ARG A 169 56.39 5.54 -1.14
CA ARG A 169 57.47 4.91 -0.42
C ARG A 169 57.62 3.43 -0.79
N VAL A 170 56.50 2.69 -0.76
CA VAL A 170 56.50 1.26 -1.11
C VAL A 170 56.82 1.06 -2.59
N LYS A 171 56.27 1.88 -3.49
CA LYS A 171 56.60 1.83 -4.91
C LYS A 171 58.07 2.08 -5.18
N LYS A 172 58.66 3.03 -4.50
CA LYS A 172 60.10 3.33 -4.62
C LYS A 172 60.92 2.15 -4.15
N ALA A 173 60.66 1.60 -2.98
CA ALA A 173 61.38 0.43 -2.46
C ALA A 173 61.27 -0.79 -3.42
N LEU A 174 60.08 -1.05 -3.99
CA LEU A 174 59.91 -2.11 -4.97
C LEU A 174 60.73 -1.88 -6.26
N ARG A 175 60.82 -0.65 -6.75
CA ARG A 175 61.66 -0.31 -7.91
C ARG A 175 63.14 -0.51 -7.61
N ASP A 176 63.59 -0.05 -6.45
CA ASP A 176 64.99 -0.21 -6.01
C ASP A 176 65.34 -1.71 -5.88
N TYR A 177 64.46 -2.55 -5.38
CA TYR A 177 64.66 -3.99 -5.32
C TYR A 177 64.69 -4.62 -6.72
N THR A 178 63.82 -4.19 -7.61
CA THR A 178 63.79 -4.69 -9.00
C THR A 178 65.10 -4.35 -9.70
N GLU A 179 65.63 -3.14 -9.53
CA GLU A 179 66.90 -2.71 -10.10
C GLU A 179 68.08 -3.56 -9.56
N GLN A 180 68.13 -3.76 -8.24
CA GLN A 180 69.18 -4.57 -7.60
C GLN A 180 69.17 -6.05 -8.10
N VAL A 181 67.99 -6.61 -8.33
CA VAL A 181 67.87 -7.97 -8.89
C VAL A 181 68.26 -8.01 -10.35
N THR A 182 67.84 -7.01 -11.14
CA THR A 182 68.15 -6.93 -12.60
C THR A 182 69.63 -6.73 -12.86
N GLU A 183 70.30 -5.93 -12.02
CA GLU A 183 71.75 -5.70 -12.07
C GLU A 183 72.58 -6.88 -11.49
N GLY A 184 71.95 -7.91 -10.98
CA GLY A 184 72.59 -9.08 -10.42
C GLY A 184 73.29 -8.85 -9.07
N LYS A 185 73.00 -7.71 -8.39
CA LYS A 185 73.56 -7.38 -7.08
C LYS A 185 73.04 -8.24 -5.95
N ILE A 186 71.79 -8.63 -6.04
CA ILE A 186 71.07 -9.47 -5.04
C ILE A 186 70.20 -10.50 -5.75
N ALA A 187 70.21 -11.75 -5.26
CA ALA A 187 69.30 -12.77 -5.79
C ALA A 187 67.84 -12.50 -5.33
N PHE A 188 66.85 -12.72 -6.19
CA PHE A 188 65.43 -12.52 -5.86
C PHE A 188 65.01 -13.31 -4.61
N SER A 189 65.52 -14.54 -4.45
CA SER A 189 65.24 -15.38 -3.26
C SER A 189 65.76 -14.79 -1.93
N THR A 190 66.60 -13.77 -1.97
CA THR A 190 67.11 -13.10 -0.78
C THR A 190 66.24 -11.88 -0.38
N LEU A 191 65.43 -11.39 -1.32
CA LEU A 191 64.52 -10.24 -1.12
C LEU A 191 63.06 -10.65 -0.87
N ALA A 192 62.70 -11.88 -1.22
CA ALA A 192 61.39 -12.44 -1.00
C ALA A 192 61.25 -13.09 0.38
#